data_f84f804e82927413f9b6294c8207d56d
#
_entry.id   f84f804e82927413f9b6294c8207d56d
#
_cell.length_a   1.000
_cell.length_b   1.000
_cell.length_c   1.000
_cell.angle_alpha   90.00
_cell.angle_beta   90.00
_cell.angle_gamma   90.00
#
_symmetry.space_group_name_H-M   'P 1'
#
loop_
_entity.id
_entity.type
_entity.pdbx_description
1 polymer ?
#
loop_
_entity_poly.entity_id
_entity_poly.type
_entity_poly.pdbx_seq_one_letter_code
_entity_poly.pdbx_strand_id
1 'polypeptide(L)'
;MKKLETIKLKNSADYNEAWLQKQIAENPSILGLGELHLRAKEKILTYGRLDILLEDSDSDNPTRYEVEIQLGDTDESHIIRTIEYWDLERKRYPQYEHIAVLVAEGVTGRFLNVLNLFNGHISCKLVHDGHNHLKVTKLFSTYIRQNPCHITERH
;
A
#
# COMPACT_ATOMS: atom_id res chain seq x y z
N MET A 1 26.79 18.67 -10.73
CA MET A 1 25.61 17.99 -10.15
C MET A 1 25.48 16.62 -10.83
N LYS A 2 25.67 15.51 -10.11
CA LYS A 2 25.37 14.18 -10.65
C LYS A 2 23.86 14.06 -10.79
N LYS A 3 23.39 13.81 -12.01
CA LYS A 3 22.01 13.48 -12.31
C LYS A 3 21.71 12.15 -11.61
N LEU A 4 20.80 12.13 -10.65
CA LEU A 4 20.33 10.88 -10.03
C LEU A 4 19.54 10.13 -11.10
N GLU A 5 20.04 8.96 -11.50
CA GLU A 5 19.33 8.09 -12.42
C GLU A 5 18.19 7.39 -11.68
N THR A 6 17.02 7.42 -12.26
CA THR A 6 15.88 6.65 -11.75
C THR A 6 16.08 5.19 -12.08
N ILE A 7 16.28 4.35 -11.07
CA ILE A 7 16.43 2.90 -11.24
C ILE A 7 15.03 2.27 -11.17
N LYS A 8 14.65 1.56 -12.24
CA LYS A 8 13.45 0.71 -12.21
C LYS A 8 13.77 -0.59 -11.49
N LEU A 9 13.18 -0.82 -10.33
CA LEU A 9 13.46 -1.98 -9.49
C LEU A 9 13.13 -3.30 -10.20
N LYS A 10 12.07 -3.34 -11.01
CA LYS A 10 11.67 -4.52 -11.77
C LYS A 10 12.80 -5.08 -12.66
N ASN A 11 13.65 -4.21 -13.19
CA ASN A 11 14.73 -4.58 -14.11
C ASN A 11 16.08 -4.77 -13.40
N SER A 12 16.11 -4.60 -12.07
CA SER A 12 17.35 -4.76 -11.28
C SER A 12 17.48 -6.17 -10.74
N ALA A 13 18.65 -6.78 -10.90
CA ALA A 13 18.96 -8.06 -10.27
C ALA A 13 19.13 -7.94 -8.75
N ASP A 14 19.59 -6.77 -8.27
CA ASP A 14 19.94 -6.52 -6.87
C ASP A 14 18.76 -5.97 -6.05
N TYR A 15 17.83 -5.27 -6.71
CA TYR A 15 16.68 -4.60 -6.08
C TYR A 15 15.37 -5.23 -6.57
N ASN A 16 14.99 -6.35 -5.98
CA ASN A 16 13.76 -7.10 -6.28
C ASN A 16 12.68 -6.91 -5.20
N GLU A 17 11.56 -7.59 -5.36
CA GLU A 17 10.46 -7.53 -4.37
C GLU A 17 10.91 -7.96 -2.98
N ALA A 18 11.74 -8.99 -2.88
CA ALA A 18 12.26 -9.46 -1.59
C ALA A 18 13.13 -8.40 -0.90
N TRP A 19 13.94 -7.67 -1.67
CA TRP A 19 14.71 -6.55 -1.16
C TRP A 19 13.79 -5.43 -0.64
N LEU A 20 12.78 -5.04 -1.41
CA LEU A 20 11.84 -3.99 -1.02
C LEU A 20 11.02 -4.41 0.21
N GLN A 21 10.57 -5.65 0.25
CA GLN A 21 9.87 -6.23 1.40
C GLN A 21 10.74 -6.15 2.67
N LYS A 22 12.02 -6.48 2.56
CA LYS A 22 12.98 -6.37 3.66
C LYS A 22 13.14 -4.93 4.13
N GLN A 23 13.29 -3.97 3.20
CA GLN A 23 13.42 -2.55 3.53
C GLN A 23 12.18 -2.02 4.28
N ILE A 24 11.00 -2.37 3.82
CA ILE A 24 9.74 -1.97 4.47
C ILE A 24 9.62 -2.62 5.85
N ALA A 25 9.96 -3.89 5.98
CA ALA A 25 9.90 -4.61 7.26
C ALA A 25 10.86 -4.04 8.31
N GLU A 26 12.07 -3.65 7.90
CA GLU A 26 13.08 -3.07 8.78
C GLU A 26 12.77 -1.61 9.13
N ASN A 27 12.18 -0.86 8.21
CA ASN A 27 11.82 0.54 8.40
C ASN A 27 10.47 0.89 7.74
N PRO A 28 9.34 0.58 8.38
CA PRO A 28 8.01 0.86 7.82
C PRO A 28 7.76 2.33 7.51
N SER A 29 8.51 3.27 8.12
CA SER A 29 8.36 4.70 7.90
C SER A 29 8.64 5.14 6.46
N ILE A 30 9.35 4.33 5.67
CA ILE A 30 9.59 4.63 4.24
C ILE A 30 8.31 4.67 3.42
N LEU A 31 7.23 4.04 3.89
CA LEU A 31 5.93 4.10 3.23
C LEU A 31 5.20 5.45 3.40
N GLY A 32 5.66 6.31 4.31
CA GLY A 32 5.02 7.60 4.57
C GLY A 32 3.63 7.49 5.20
N LEU A 33 3.35 6.39 5.90
CA LEU A 33 2.05 6.12 6.54
C LEU A 33 2.01 6.43 8.04
N GLY A 34 3.10 7.01 8.58
CA GLY A 34 3.27 7.30 10.00
C GLY A 34 4.16 6.29 10.71
N GLU A 35 4.11 6.30 12.03
CA GLU A 35 4.86 5.38 12.89
C GLU A 35 4.15 4.02 12.95
N LEU A 36 4.70 3.04 12.25
CA LEU A 36 4.14 1.70 12.16
C LEU A 36 5.13 0.65 12.64
N HIS A 37 4.60 -0.44 13.17
CA HIS A 37 5.37 -1.60 13.64
C HIS A 37 5.08 -2.82 12.78
N LEU A 38 6.11 -3.61 12.50
CA LEU A 38 5.96 -4.88 11.81
C LEU A 38 5.24 -5.90 12.71
N ARG A 39 4.12 -6.44 12.25
CA ARG A 39 3.39 -7.55 12.92
C ARG A 39 3.74 -8.91 12.33
N ALA A 40 3.76 -8.99 11.01
CA ALA A 40 4.10 -10.22 10.31
C ALA A 40 4.68 -9.93 8.93
N LYS A 41 5.49 -10.85 8.46
CA LYS A 41 6.03 -10.90 7.11
C LYS A 41 5.63 -12.25 6.50
N GLU A 42 5.18 -12.23 5.24
CA GLU A 42 4.77 -13.44 4.54
C GLU A 42 3.68 -14.26 5.28
N LYS A 43 2.67 -13.53 5.80
CA LYS A 43 1.59 -14.15 6.57
C LYS A 43 0.72 -15.04 5.69
N ILE A 44 0.56 -16.29 6.08
CA ILE A 44 -0.31 -17.25 5.37
C ILE A 44 -1.77 -16.92 5.64
N LEU A 45 -2.54 -16.76 4.57
CA LEU A 45 -3.98 -16.55 4.58
C LEU A 45 -4.69 -17.64 3.78
N THR A 46 -6.02 -17.66 3.80
CA THR A 46 -6.83 -18.70 3.14
C THR A 46 -6.53 -18.83 1.64
N TYR A 47 -6.32 -17.70 0.94
CA TYR A 47 -6.14 -17.69 -0.51
C TYR A 47 -4.73 -17.29 -0.96
N GLY A 48 -3.77 -17.32 -0.06
CA GLY A 48 -2.40 -17.00 -0.41
C GLY A 48 -1.58 -16.47 0.76
N ARG A 49 -0.69 -15.57 0.48
CA ARG A 49 0.27 -15.05 1.44
C ARG A 49 0.36 -13.55 1.33
N LEU A 50 0.03 -12.87 2.42
CA LEU A 50 0.19 -11.43 2.55
C LEU A 50 1.68 -11.09 2.74
N ASP A 51 2.19 -10.16 1.97
CA ASP A 51 3.62 -9.80 2.00
C ASP A 51 4.03 -9.20 3.34
N ILE A 52 3.32 -8.18 3.82
CA ILE A 52 3.62 -7.51 5.08
C ILE A 52 2.33 -7.13 5.80
N LEU A 53 2.31 -7.34 7.10
CA LEU A 53 1.30 -6.79 8.01
C LEU A 53 1.96 -5.79 8.95
N LEU A 54 1.54 -4.53 8.91
CA LEU A 54 1.98 -3.48 9.81
C LEU A 54 0.86 -3.08 10.76
N GLU A 55 1.22 -2.47 11.86
CA GLU A 55 0.26 -2.04 12.89
C GLU A 55 0.65 -0.68 13.46
N ASP A 56 -0.33 0.19 13.60
CA ASP A 56 -0.29 1.36 14.46
C ASP A 56 -1.02 1.01 15.77
N SER A 57 -0.25 0.71 16.81
CA SER A 57 -0.78 0.35 18.12
C SER A 57 -0.82 1.51 19.11
N ASP A 58 -0.26 2.66 18.73
CA ASP A 58 -0.12 3.83 19.61
C ASP A 58 -1.32 4.77 19.54
N SER A 59 -2.27 4.53 18.62
CA SER A 59 -3.50 5.31 18.49
C SER A 59 -4.62 4.74 19.35
N ASP A 60 -5.61 5.59 19.67
CA ASP A 60 -6.84 5.17 20.35
C ASP A 60 -7.64 4.12 19.55
N ASN A 61 -7.47 4.13 18.22
CA ASN A 61 -8.01 3.14 17.30
C ASN A 61 -6.86 2.39 16.63
N PRO A 62 -6.43 1.23 17.20
CA PRO A 62 -5.35 0.47 16.60
C PRO A 62 -5.69 0.05 15.17
N THR A 63 -4.80 0.39 14.24
CA THR A 63 -5.01 0.20 12.80
C THR A 63 -4.00 -0.80 12.26
N ARG A 64 -4.45 -1.73 11.44
CA ARG A 64 -3.62 -2.67 10.69
C ARG A 64 -3.57 -2.28 9.23
N TYR A 65 -2.39 -2.46 8.65
CA TYR A 65 -2.09 -2.17 7.26
C TYR A 65 -1.69 -3.46 6.58
N GLU A 66 -2.55 -3.95 5.70
CA GLU A 66 -2.31 -5.13 4.87
C GLU A 66 -1.59 -4.69 3.60
N VAL A 67 -0.29 -5.00 3.51
CA VAL A 67 0.60 -4.50 2.45
C VAL A 67 0.92 -5.58 1.44
N GLU A 68 0.57 -5.34 0.19
CA GLU A 68 0.99 -6.11 -0.98
C GLU A 68 1.99 -5.31 -1.81
N ILE A 69 3.02 -5.99 -2.30
CA ILE A 69 4.12 -5.39 -3.05
C ILE A 69 4.13 -5.96 -4.46
N GLN A 70 4.17 -5.08 -5.46
CA GLN A 70 4.36 -5.44 -6.85
C GLN A 70 5.40 -4.54 -7.50
N LEU A 71 6.46 -5.12 -8.07
CA LEU A 71 7.38 -4.37 -8.91
C LEU A 71 6.80 -4.17 -10.32
N GLY A 72 7.14 -3.04 -10.93
CA GLY A 72 6.56 -2.60 -12.19
C GLY A 72 5.17 -2.00 -12.01
N ASP A 73 4.38 -1.97 -13.11
CA ASP A 73 3.02 -1.48 -13.07
C ASP A 73 2.10 -2.49 -12.40
N THR A 74 1.15 -1.98 -11.60
CA THR A 74 0.17 -2.84 -10.96
C THR A 74 -0.74 -3.53 -11.99
N ASP A 75 -1.21 -4.72 -11.67
CA ASP A 75 -2.14 -5.50 -12.48
C ASP A 75 -3.39 -5.90 -11.69
N GLU A 76 -4.36 -6.48 -12.38
CA GLU A 76 -5.64 -6.90 -11.81
C GLU A 76 -5.44 -7.89 -10.65
N SER A 77 -4.52 -8.83 -10.83
CA SER A 77 -4.27 -9.90 -9.86
C SER A 77 -3.82 -9.33 -8.52
N HIS A 78 -2.90 -8.37 -8.51
CA HIS A 78 -2.42 -7.75 -7.28
C HIS A 78 -3.45 -6.83 -6.64
N ILE A 79 -4.27 -6.14 -7.43
CA ILE A 79 -5.39 -5.34 -6.92
C ILE A 79 -6.41 -6.24 -6.21
N ILE A 80 -6.79 -7.35 -6.84
CA ILE A 80 -7.74 -8.30 -6.27
C ILE A 80 -7.18 -8.92 -4.99
N ARG A 81 -5.93 -9.36 -4.98
CA ARG A 81 -5.28 -9.92 -3.80
C ARG A 81 -5.21 -8.92 -2.64
N THR A 82 -4.87 -7.68 -2.93
CA THR A 82 -4.82 -6.61 -1.91
C THR A 82 -6.17 -6.44 -1.22
N ILE A 83 -7.26 -6.41 -1.99
CA ILE A 83 -8.62 -6.28 -1.46
C ILE A 83 -9.03 -7.54 -0.69
N GLU A 84 -8.74 -8.71 -1.24
CA GLU A 84 -9.09 -10.00 -0.65
C GLU A 84 -8.40 -10.21 0.70
N TYR A 85 -7.11 -9.90 0.81
CA TYR A 85 -6.37 -10.03 2.06
C TYR A 85 -6.83 -9.02 3.11
N TRP A 86 -7.14 -7.80 2.70
CA TRP A 86 -7.77 -6.80 3.56
C TRP A 86 -9.11 -7.31 4.10
N ASP A 87 -9.96 -7.89 3.27
CA ASP A 87 -11.27 -8.42 3.69
C ASP A 87 -11.13 -9.59 4.65
N LEU A 88 -10.20 -10.52 4.39
CA LEU A 88 -9.91 -11.66 5.28
C LEU A 88 -9.42 -11.20 6.66
N GLU A 89 -8.47 -10.28 6.71
CA GLU A 89 -7.93 -9.75 7.97
C GLU A 89 -8.99 -8.95 8.73
N ARG A 90 -9.79 -8.16 8.05
CA ARG A 90 -10.89 -7.38 8.65
C ARG A 90 -11.94 -8.28 9.30
N LYS A 91 -12.31 -9.37 8.67
CA LYS A 91 -13.27 -10.33 9.20
C LYS A 91 -12.71 -11.11 10.39
N ARG A 92 -11.42 -11.43 10.35
CA ARG A 92 -10.76 -12.20 11.41
C ARG A 92 -10.45 -11.36 12.65
N TYR A 93 -10.12 -10.10 12.45
CA TYR A 93 -9.73 -9.17 13.53
C TYR A 93 -10.58 -7.88 13.51
N PRO A 94 -11.88 -7.99 13.78
CA PRO A 94 -12.81 -6.86 13.66
C PRO A 94 -12.57 -5.75 14.70
N GLN A 95 -11.77 -5.99 15.71
CA GLN A 95 -11.41 -5.00 16.74
C GLN A 95 -10.38 -3.96 16.24
N TYR A 96 -9.77 -4.18 15.08
CA TYR A 96 -8.85 -3.23 14.45
C TYR A 96 -9.52 -2.49 13.30
N GLU A 97 -9.10 -1.27 13.07
CA GLU A 97 -9.27 -0.64 11.76
C GLU A 97 -8.30 -1.30 10.76
N HIS A 98 -8.74 -1.44 9.51
CA HIS A 98 -7.95 -2.10 8.48
C HIS A 98 -7.79 -1.21 7.25
N ILE A 99 -6.56 -1.09 6.75
CA ILE A 99 -6.22 -0.32 5.57
C ILE A 99 -5.43 -1.22 4.60
N ALA A 100 -5.97 -1.44 3.42
CA ALA A 100 -5.25 -2.11 2.34
C ALA A 100 -4.19 -1.18 1.76
N VAL A 101 -2.98 -1.69 1.56
CA VAL A 101 -1.87 -0.94 0.98
C VAL A 101 -1.29 -1.70 -0.20
N LEU A 102 -1.34 -1.09 -1.38
CA LEU A 102 -0.66 -1.58 -2.57
C LEU A 102 0.60 -0.76 -2.81
N VAL A 103 1.74 -1.41 -2.84
CA VAL A 103 3.03 -0.81 -3.20
C VAL A 103 3.40 -1.24 -4.61
N ALA A 104 3.52 -0.28 -5.53
CA ALA A 104 3.85 -0.53 -6.92
C ALA A 104 4.81 0.56 -7.46
N GLU A 105 5.58 0.25 -8.50
CA GLU A 105 6.40 1.27 -9.17
C GLU A 105 5.54 2.22 -9.99
N GLY A 106 4.47 1.73 -10.60
CA GLY A 106 3.57 2.53 -11.39
C GLY A 106 2.12 2.04 -11.35
N VAL A 107 1.20 2.92 -11.67
CA VAL A 107 -0.23 2.61 -11.82
C VAL A 107 -0.74 3.27 -13.08
N THR A 108 -1.37 2.48 -13.95
CA THR A 108 -2.02 3.02 -15.15
C THR A 108 -3.30 3.77 -14.77
N GLY A 109 -3.71 4.73 -15.58
CA GLY A 109 -4.93 5.50 -15.36
C GLY A 109 -6.18 4.62 -15.27
N ARG A 110 -6.21 3.51 -16.03
CA ARG A 110 -7.29 2.51 -15.97
C ARG A 110 -7.44 1.92 -14.57
N PHE A 111 -6.37 1.46 -13.97
CA PHE A 111 -6.42 0.85 -12.63
C PHE A 111 -6.62 1.89 -11.53
N LEU A 112 -6.10 3.08 -11.71
CA LEU A 112 -6.36 4.18 -10.80
C LEU A 112 -7.86 4.49 -10.75
N ASN A 113 -8.54 4.52 -11.90
CA ASN A 113 -9.98 4.72 -11.96
C ASN A 113 -10.76 3.59 -11.30
N VAL A 114 -10.35 2.32 -11.49
CA VAL A 114 -10.96 1.16 -10.83
C VAL A 114 -10.80 1.23 -9.32
N LEU A 115 -9.61 1.53 -8.85
CA LEU A 115 -9.33 1.71 -7.43
C LEU A 115 -10.17 2.87 -6.85
N ASN A 116 -10.36 3.91 -7.63
CA ASN A 116 -11.21 5.04 -7.27
C ASN A 116 -12.70 4.65 -7.10
N LEU A 117 -13.19 3.70 -7.87
CA LEU A 117 -14.58 3.21 -7.76
C LEU A 117 -14.81 2.37 -6.49
N PHE A 118 -13.80 1.70 -5.97
CA PHE A 118 -13.89 1.00 -4.68
C PHE A 118 -13.96 1.96 -3.49
N ASN A 119 -13.74 3.24 -3.75
CA ASN A 119 -13.72 4.27 -2.73
C ASN A 119 -15.05 4.37 -1.99
N GLY A 120 -14.96 4.48 -0.69
CA GLY A 120 -16.11 4.54 0.21
C GLY A 120 -16.57 3.17 0.72
N HIS A 121 -16.04 2.06 0.16
CA HIS A 121 -16.29 0.71 0.63
C HIS A 121 -15.04 0.05 1.22
N ILE A 122 -13.85 0.39 0.71
CA ILE A 122 -12.57 -0.18 1.10
C ILE A 122 -11.61 0.95 1.46
N SER A 123 -11.04 0.91 2.65
CA SER A 123 -9.92 1.78 3.00
C SER A 123 -8.65 1.26 2.32
N CYS A 124 -8.21 1.94 1.28
CA CYS A 124 -7.06 1.53 0.49
C CYS A 124 -6.08 2.68 0.29
N LYS A 125 -4.79 2.38 0.28
CA LYS A 125 -3.71 3.32 -0.04
C LYS A 125 -2.81 2.73 -1.11
N LEU A 126 -2.43 3.57 -2.06
CA LEU A 126 -1.44 3.26 -3.06
C LEU A 126 -0.13 3.95 -2.72
N VAL A 127 0.95 3.19 -2.67
CA VAL A 127 2.31 3.69 -2.53
C VAL A 127 3.04 3.40 -3.84
N HIS A 128 3.52 4.43 -4.49
CA HIS A 128 4.22 4.29 -5.76
C HIS A 128 5.44 5.20 -5.84
N ASP A 129 6.37 4.89 -6.75
CA ASP A 129 7.53 5.73 -7.00
C ASP A 129 7.11 7.04 -7.66
N GLY A 130 7.42 8.15 -7.02
CA GLY A 130 7.17 9.50 -7.50
C GLY A 130 8.47 10.29 -7.69
N HIS A 131 9.33 9.91 -8.63
CA HIS A 131 10.58 10.63 -8.94
C HIS A 131 11.48 10.86 -7.70
N ASN A 132 12.11 9.79 -7.23
CA ASN A 132 13.03 9.72 -6.07
C ASN A 132 12.40 9.64 -4.68
N HIS A 133 11.08 9.58 -4.57
CA HIS A 133 10.39 9.38 -3.29
C HIS A 133 9.23 8.41 -3.47
N LEU A 134 9.04 7.49 -2.53
CA LEU A 134 7.80 6.76 -2.42
C LEU A 134 6.69 7.76 -2.11
N LYS A 135 5.74 7.90 -3.01
CA LYS A 135 4.54 8.73 -2.80
C LYS A 135 3.39 7.86 -2.34
N VAL A 136 2.79 8.27 -1.24
CA VAL A 136 1.51 7.72 -0.82
C VAL A 136 0.41 8.49 -1.50
N THR A 137 -0.29 7.85 -2.41
CA THR A 137 -1.57 8.34 -2.89
C THR A 137 -2.64 7.70 -2.01
N LYS A 138 -3.29 8.50 -1.18
CA LYS A 138 -4.50 8.08 -0.50
C LYS A 138 -5.53 7.78 -1.57
N LEU A 139 -5.72 6.51 -1.88
CA LEU A 139 -6.74 6.16 -2.82
C LEU A 139 -8.09 6.46 -2.21
N PHE A 140 -8.26 6.43 -0.90
CA PHE A 140 -9.53 6.80 -0.30
C PHE A 140 -9.47 6.70 1.21
N SER A 141 -9.73 7.81 1.82
CA SER A 141 -10.17 7.84 3.19
C SER A 141 -11.65 8.21 3.21
N THR A 142 -12.40 7.66 4.14
CA THR A 142 -13.74 8.08 4.55
C THR A 142 -13.84 9.61 4.77
N TYR A 143 -12.73 10.28 4.77
CA TYR A 143 -12.58 11.73 4.90
C TYR A 143 -13.19 12.51 3.73
N ILE A 144 -13.32 11.91 2.54
CA ILE A 144 -13.94 12.56 1.37
C ILE A 144 -15.46 12.67 1.52
N ARG A 145 -16.09 11.87 2.38
CA ARG A 145 -17.52 12.04 2.68
C ARG A 145 -17.84 13.34 3.41
N GLN A 146 -16.87 13.96 4.05
CA GLN A 146 -17.08 15.21 4.79
C GLN A 146 -16.61 16.48 4.06
N ASN A 147 -15.77 16.36 3.02
CA ASN A 147 -15.29 17.51 2.25
C ASN A 147 -15.04 17.16 0.78
N PRO A 148 -16.04 17.33 -0.10
CA PRO A 148 -15.89 16.98 -1.52
C PRO A 148 -15.00 17.91 -2.35
N CYS A 149 -14.35 18.90 -1.77
CA CYS A 149 -13.73 20.02 -2.51
C CYS A 149 -12.19 20.06 -2.52
N HIS A 150 -11.48 19.04 -2.04
CA HIS A 150 -10.01 19.07 -2.07
C HIS A 150 -9.39 17.82 -2.70
N ILE A 151 -9.66 17.63 -3.98
CA ILE A 151 -8.74 16.89 -4.85
C ILE A 151 -7.69 17.90 -5.29
N THR A 152 -6.61 18.02 -4.55
CA THR A 152 -5.39 18.64 -5.07
C THR A 152 -4.59 17.53 -5.73
N GLU A 153 -4.77 17.39 -7.05
CA GLU A 153 -3.74 16.78 -7.89
C GLU A 153 -2.48 17.62 -7.70
N ARG A 154 -1.51 17.10 -6.99
CA ARG A 154 -0.14 17.59 -7.08
C ARG A 154 0.55 16.76 -8.13
N HIS A 155 0.71 17.38 -9.29
CA HIS A 155 1.60 16.91 -10.35
C HIS A 155 3.05 16.81 -9.87
#